data_48819163812627326cef4a69074dec7d
#
_entry.id   48819163812627326cef4a69074dec7d
#
_cell.length_a   1.000
_cell.length_b   1.000
_cell.length_c   1.000
_cell.angle_alpha   90.00
_cell.angle_beta   90.00
_cell.angle_gamma   90.00
#
_symmetry.space_group_name_H-M   'P 1'
#
loop_
_entity.id
_entity.type
_entity.pdbx_description
1 polymer ?
#
loop_
_entity_poly.entity_id
_entity_poly.type
_entity_poly.pdbx_seq_one_letter_code
_entity_poly.pdbx_strand_id
1 'polypeptide(L)'
;MLVLSVESSAVTASAALAEDDEILKCEFINKGLTHSETLLPLVEKVMEGRKYGELDAIAVSSGPGSFTGVRIGVAAVKGLAFPNDTPCISVSSLEAIAYNFTDENGIICAVMDARRMQFYNALFEMKDGKVNRLTPDRAISLEDLQKELEQYDRVIAAGDGAFLLCEKTTLQNIELAPENKVYQSAAGVCLAAQNKNTVSASALMPVYLRQSQAERELKLKKSSKKEN
;
A
#
# COMPACT_ATOMS: atom_id res chain seq x y z
N MET A 1 13.71 -6.89 -14.88
CA MET A 1 13.32 -7.80 -13.78
C MET A 1 11.82 -8.08 -13.91
N LEU A 2 11.44 -9.37 -14.05
CA LEU A 2 10.04 -9.79 -14.16
C LEU A 2 9.45 -9.96 -12.74
N VAL A 3 8.53 -9.09 -12.37
CA VAL A 3 7.95 -9.04 -11.01
C VAL A 3 6.45 -9.25 -11.07
N LEU A 4 5.97 -10.23 -10.31
CA LEU A 4 4.56 -10.34 -9.94
C LEU A 4 4.35 -9.53 -8.65
N SER A 5 3.29 -8.74 -8.57
CA SER A 5 2.94 -8.02 -7.34
C SER A 5 1.50 -8.23 -6.93
N VAL A 6 1.23 -8.08 -5.64
CA VAL A 6 -0.11 -8.09 -5.07
C VAL A 6 -0.32 -6.91 -4.11
N GLU A 7 -1.53 -6.38 -4.13
CA GLU A 7 -2.01 -5.35 -3.22
C GLU A 7 -3.33 -5.76 -2.59
N SER A 8 -3.39 -5.74 -1.27
CA SER A 8 -4.58 -6.08 -0.48
C SER A 8 -4.63 -5.33 0.86
N SER A 9 -3.86 -4.23 0.97
CA SER A 9 -3.70 -3.50 2.23
C SER A 9 -4.90 -2.61 2.61
N ALA A 10 -5.85 -2.40 1.68
CA ALA A 10 -7.04 -1.56 1.87
C ALA A 10 -8.32 -2.25 1.41
N VAL A 11 -9.29 -1.46 0.91
CA VAL A 11 -10.60 -1.97 0.42
C VAL A 11 -10.49 -2.62 -0.95
N THR A 12 -9.47 -2.25 -1.72
CA THR A 12 -9.20 -2.78 -3.06
C THR A 12 -8.34 -4.03 -3.00
N ALA A 13 -8.45 -4.87 -4.02
CA ALA A 13 -7.53 -5.98 -4.27
C ALA A 13 -7.01 -5.88 -5.71
N SER A 14 -5.73 -6.10 -5.91
CA SER A 14 -5.14 -6.13 -7.25
C SER A 14 -3.92 -7.05 -7.32
N ALA A 15 -3.64 -7.48 -8.55
CA ALA A 15 -2.40 -8.15 -8.92
C ALA A 15 -1.86 -7.49 -10.20
N ALA A 16 -0.55 -7.44 -10.35
CA ALA A 16 0.09 -6.94 -11.54
C ALA A 16 1.35 -7.75 -11.87
N LEU A 17 1.67 -7.81 -13.15
CA LEU A 17 2.91 -8.34 -13.68
C LEU A 17 3.62 -7.20 -14.41
N ALA A 18 4.89 -6.99 -14.09
CA ALA A 18 5.72 -5.99 -14.73
C ALA A 18 7.08 -6.58 -15.14
N GLU A 19 7.61 -6.09 -16.22
CA GLU A 19 9.00 -6.33 -16.63
C GLU A 19 9.73 -4.99 -16.61
N ASP A 20 10.72 -4.88 -15.75
CA ASP A 20 11.39 -3.61 -15.44
C ASP A 20 10.35 -2.53 -15.02
N ASP A 21 10.32 -1.40 -15.72
CA ASP A 21 9.38 -0.30 -15.40
C ASP A 21 8.07 -0.38 -16.23
N GLU A 22 7.87 -1.44 -17.04
CA GLU A 22 6.69 -1.62 -17.87
C GLU A 22 5.67 -2.55 -17.21
N ILE A 23 4.44 -2.08 -17.00
CA ILE A 23 3.32 -2.90 -16.53
C ILE A 23 2.78 -3.72 -17.70
N LEU A 24 3.05 -5.02 -17.72
CA LEU A 24 2.57 -5.94 -18.75
C LEU A 24 1.07 -6.23 -18.59
N LYS A 25 0.62 -6.40 -17.35
CA LYS A 25 -0.79 -6.66 -17.01
C LYS A 25 -1.11 -6.23 -15.60
N CYS A 26 -2.31 -5.68 -15.39
CA CYS A 26 -2.82 -5.35 -14.07
C CYS A 26 -4.31 -5.68 -13.99
N GLU A 27 -4.70 -6.42 -12.96
CA GLU A 27 -6.08 -6.73 -12.62
C GLU A 27 -6.43 -6.08 -11.29
N PHE A 28 -7.58 -5.41 -11.24
CA PHE A 28 -7.99 -4.57 -10.11
C PHE A 28 -9.47 -4.78 -9.78
N ILE A 29 -9.80 -4.91 -8.51
CA ILE A 29 -11.17 -5.02 -8.00
C ILE A 29 -11.39 -4.04 -6.84
N ASN A 30 -12.46 -3.25 -6.92
CA ASN A 30 -12.99 -2.40 -5.86
C ASN A 30 -14.47 -2.70 -5.64
N LYS A 31 -14.81 -3.88 -5.12
CA LYS A 31 -16.20 -4.36 -4.96
C LYS A 31 -16.52 -4.81 -3.53
N GLY A 32 -15.66 -4.53 -2.54
CA GLY A 32 -15.90 -4.92 -1.15
C GLY A 32 -15.91 -6.43 -0.89
N LEU A 33 -15.35 -7.23 -1.80
CA LEU A 33 -15.23 -8.69 -1.64
C LEU A 33 -14.05 -9.02 -0.71
N THR A 34 -14.09 -10.22 -0.11
CA THR A 34 -13.02 -10.70 0.76
C THR A 34 -11.74 -10.98 -0.03
N HIS A 35 -10.62 -10.41 0.39
CA HIS A 35 -9.32 -10.56 -0.28
C HIS A 35 -8.87 -12.03 -0.38
N SER A 36 -9.25 -12.88 0.58
CA SER A 36 -8.96 -14.32 0.52
C SER A 36 -9.62 -15.05 -0.64
N GLU A 37 -10.72 -14.53 -1.17
CA GLU A 37 -11.43 -15.11 -2.31
C GLU A 37 -10.99 -14.51 -3.63
N THR A 38 -10.55 -13.24 -3.61
CA THR A 38 -10.31 -12.47 -4.84
C THR A 38 -8.86 -12.43 -5.28
N LEU A 39 -7.89 -12.46 -4.34
CA LEU A 39 -6.50 -12.17 -4.65
C LEU A 39 -5.85 -13.20 -5.57
N LEU A 40 -5.99 -14.50 -5.28
CA LEU A 40 -5.40 -15.56 -6.12
C LEU A 40 -6.02 -15.63 -7.53
N PRO A 41 -7.34 -15.50 -7.73
CA PRO A 41 -7.91 -15.36 -9.07
C PRO A 41 -7.37 -14.18 -9.88
N LEU A 42 -7.05 -13.03 -9.22
CA LEU A 42 -6.40 -11.92 -9.91
C LEU A 42 -4.96 -12.26 -10.31
N VAL A 43 -4.22 -12.94 -9.43
CA VAL A 43 -2.87 -13.43 -9.74
C VAL A 43 -2.88 -14.39 -10.93
N GLU A 44 -3.79 -15.35 -10.97
CA GLU A 44 -3.93 -16.30 -12.10
C GLU A 44 -4.19 -15.56 -13.42
N LYS A 45 -5.03 -14.52 -13.40
CA LYS A 45 -5.32 -13.71 -14.59
C LYS A 45 -4.09 -12.93 -15.09
N VAL A 46 -3.30 -12.32 -14.20
CA VAL A 46 -2.12 -11.57 -14.63
C VAL A 46 -0.99 -12.48 -15.08
N MET A 47 -0.87 -13.67 -14.50
CA MET A 47 0.12 -14.67 -14.92
C MET A 47 -0.19 -15.30 -16.28
N GLU A 48 -1.47 -15.46 -16.63
CA GLU A 48 -1.97 -15.90 -17.98
C GLU A 48 -1.18 -17.05 -18.61
N GLY A 49 -0.99 -18.10 -17.82
CA GLY A 49 -0.28 -19.32 -18.25
C GLY A 49 1.25 -19.26 -18.13
N ARG A 50 1.84 -18.14 -17.69
CA ARG A 50 3.27 -18.07 -17.31
C ARG A 50 3.54 -18.91 -16.08
N LYS A 51 4.76 -19.47 -15.99
CA LYS A 51 5.16 -20.26 -14.81
C LYS A 51 5.73 -19.35 -13.71
N TYR A 52 5.42 -19.64 -12.47
CA TYR A 52 5.97 -18.89 -11.32
C TYR A 52 7.51 -18.96 -11.22
N GLY A 53 8.14 -20.01 -11.75
CA GLY A 53 9.59 -20.14 -11.81
C GLY A 53 10.27 -19.22 -12.83
N GLU A 54 9.52 -18.49 -13.66
CA GLU A 54 10.05 -17.46 -14.58
C GLU A 54 10.18 -16.09 -13.90
N LEU A 55 9.58 -15.92 -12.71
CA LEU A 55 9.61 -14.67 -11.97
C LEU A 55 10.97 -14.44 -11.31
N ASP A 56 11.52 -13.26 -11.45
CA ASP A 56 12.71 -12.82 -10.71
C ASP A 56 12.36 -12.51 -9.25
N ALA A 57 11.15 -11.99 -8.99
CA ALA A 57 10.67 -11.72 -7.64
C ALA A 57 9.13 -11.67 -7.56
N ILE A 58 8.59 -11.81 -6.33
CA ILE A 58 7.19 -11.54 -6.04
C ILE A 58 7.12 -10.43 -4.98
N ALA A 59 6.45 -9.32 -5.32
CA ALA A 59 6.32 -8.16 -4.46
C ALA A 59 4.96 -8.11 -3.78
N VAL A 60 4.90 -7.51 -2.60
CA VAL A 60 3.67 -7.30 -1.85
C VAL A 60 3.67 -5.96 -1.14
N SER A 61 2.52 -5.31 -1.12
CA SER A 61 2.24 -4.24 -0.18
C SER A 61 2.17 -4.84 1.23
N SER A 62 3.24 -4.67 1.98
CA SER A 62 3.41 -5.27 3.31
C SER A 62 2.84 -4.41 4.45
N GLY A 63 2.23 -3.29 4.13
CA GLY A 63 1.67 -2.29 5.05
C GLY A 63 2.33 -0.91 4.91
N PRO A 64 1.78 0.08 5.64
CA PRO A 64 0.66 0.00 6.57
C PRO A 64 -0.68 -0.25 5.88
N GLY A 65 -1.73 -0.61 6.68
CA GLY A 65 -3.07 -0.80 6.15
C GLY A 65 -3.97 -1.68 7.01
N SER A 66 -4.96 -2.29 6.36
CA SER A 66 -5.84 -3.27 6.96
C SER A 66 -5.05 -4.46 7.50
N PHE A 67 -5.17 -4.72 8.79
CA PHE A 67 -4.45 -5.80 9.48
C PHE A 67 -4.70 -7.19 8.84
N THR A 68 -5.94 -7.45 8.47
CA THR A 68 -6.34 -8.69 7.80
C THR A 68 -5.86 -8.71 6.35
N GLY A 69 -6.06 -7.61 5.60
CA GLY A 69 -5.70 -7.53 4.20
C GLY A 69 -4.19 -7.70 3.98
N VAL A 70 -3.36 -6.98 4.72
CA VAL A 70 -1.89 -7.11 4.66
C VAL A 70 -1.43 -8.54 4.94
N ARG A 71 -2.02 -9.21 5.94
CA ARG A 71 -1.69 -10.60 6.24
C ARG A 71 -2.06 -11.56 5.14
N ILE A 72 -3.21 -11.36 4.49
CA ILE A 72 -3.64 -12.17 3.35
C ILE A 72 -2.64 -12.02 2.19
N GLY A 73 -2.26 -10.79 1.84
CA GLY A 73 -1.28 -10.53 0.78
C GLY A 73 0.08 -11.16 1.07
N VAL A 74 0.62 -10.93 2.26
CA VAL A 74 1.92 -11.50 2.68
C VAL A 74 1.87 -13.02 2.70
N ALA A 75 0.80 -13.64 3.20
CA ALA A 75 0.65 -15.10 3.23
C ALA A 75 0.53 -15.69 1.80
N ALA A 76 -0.21 -15.03 0.91
CA ALA A 76 -0.33 -15.45 -0.49
C ALA A 76 1.03 -15.42 -1.19
N VAL A 77 1.79 -14.31 -1.05
CA VAL A 77 3.13 -14.18 -1.64
C VAL A 77 4.10 -15.24 -1.10
N LYS A 78 4.10 -15.48 0.20
CA LYS A 78 4.90 -16.58 0.80
C LYS A 78 4.56 -17.94 0.19
N GLY A 79 3.27 -18.23 0.01
CA GLY A 79 2.82 -19.49 -0.59
C GLY A 79 3.23 -19.62 -2.05
N LEU A 80 3.10 -18.56 -2.84
CA LEU A 80 3.47 -18.52 -4.25
C LEU A 80 4.99 -18.63 -4.47
N ALA A 81 5.78 -18.00 -3.60
CA ALA A 81 7.24 -18.00 -3.67
C ALA A 81 7.86 -19.34 -3.25
N PHE A 82 7.24 -20.05 -2.31
CA PHE A 82 7.80 -21.22 -1.64
C PHE A 82 8.25 -22.35 -2.59
N PRO A 83 7.47 -22.78 -3.64
CA PRO A 83 7.84 -23.91 -4.46
C PRO A 83 9.13 -23.73 -5.27
N ASN A 84 9.50 -22.49 -5.59
CA ASN A 84 10.65 -22.16 -6.45
C ASN A 84 11.72 -21.33 -5.71
N ASP A 85 11.57 -21.14 -4.38
CA ASP A 85 12.40 -20.23 -3.60
C ASP A 85 12.48 -18.81 -4.22
N THR A 86 11.40 -18.37 -4.89
CA THR A 86 11.35 -17.08 -5.56
C THR A 86 11.59 -15.95 -4.55
N PRO A 87 12.50 -15.01 -4.81
CA PRO A 87 12.73 -13.86 -3.93
C PRO A 87 11.48 -13.03 -3.74
N CYS A 88 11.29 -12.49 -2.53
CA CYS A 88 10.14 -11.65 -2.18
C CYS A 88 10.58 -10.21 -1.96
N ILE A 89 9.71 -9.24 -2.28
CA ILE A 89 9.95 -7.81 -2.07
C ILE A 89 8.83 -7.23 -1.22
N SER A 90 9.23 -6.59 -0.11
CA SER A 90 8.33 -5.85 0.77
C SER A 90 8.25 -4.40 0.33
N VAL A 91 7.06 -3.91 0.01
CA VAL A 91 6.79 -2.53 -0.41
C VAL A 91 5.86 -1.85 0.59
N SER A 92 6.14 -0.58 0.90
CA SER A 92 5.20 0.25 1.67
C SER A 92 3.93 0.51 0.86
N SER A 93 2.76 0.32 1.47
CA SER A 93 1.47 0.63 0.83
C SER A 93 1.39 2.11 0.43
N LEU A 94 1.95 3.00 1.25
CA LEU A 94 1.97 4.44 0.98
C LEU A 94 2.92 4.80 -0.17
N GLU A 95 4.05 4.10 -0.26
CA GLU A 95 4.97 4.28 -1.38
C GLU A 95 4.35 3.76 -2.70
N ALA A 96 3.67 2.61 -2.67
CA ALA A 96 2.96 2.09 -3.83
C ALA A 96 1.90 3.07 -4.36
N ILE A 97 1.20 3.81 -3.48
CA ILE A 97 0.28 4.89 -3.87
C ILE A 97 1.02 5.98 -4.64
N ALA A 98 2.20 6.42 -4.16
CA ALA A 98 2.96 7.49 -4.82
C ALA A 98 3.41 7.08 -6.23
N TYR A 99 3.73 5.81 -6.45
CA TYR A 99 4.12 5.31 -7.77
C TYR A 99 2.99 5.30 -8.82
N ASN A 100 1.74 5.57 -8.43
CA ASN A 100 0.65 5.83 -9.40
C ASN A 100 0.78 7.18 -10.12
N PHE A 101 1.74 8.04 -9.71
CA PHE A 101 1.91 9.43 -10.18
C PHE A 101 3.26 9.69 -10.85
N THR A 102 3.93 8.68 -11.38
CA THR A 102 5.25 8.82 -12.04
C THR A 102 5.22 9.70 -13.29
N ASP A 103 4.05 9.94 -13.86
CA ASP A 103 3.80 10.82 -15.01
C ASP A 103 3.43 12.27 -14.61
N GLU A 104 3.45 12.61 -13.33
CA GLU A 104 3.10 13.94 -12.80
C GLU A 104 4.28 14.56 -12.03
N ASN A 105 4.21 15.88 -11.80
CA ASN A 105 5.09 16.58 -10.86
C ASN A 105 4.27 17.19 -9.73
N GLY A 106 4.80 17.21 -8.52
CA GLY A 106 4.14 17.82 -7.36
C GLY A 106 4.25 16.99 -6.09
N ILE A 107 3.51 17.40 -5.07
CA ILE A 107 3.48 16.74 -3.76
C ILE A 107 2.32 15.76 -3.72
N ILE A 108 2.63 14.50 -3.45
CA ILE A 108 1.65 13.45 -3.21
C ILE A 108 1.55 13.20 -1.71
N CYS A 109 0.37 13.41 -1.18
CA CYS A 109 0.00 13.03 0.17
C CYS A 109 -0.65 11.64 0.11
N ALA A 110 0.17 10.60 0.26
CA ALA A 110 -0.34 9.23 0.36
C ALA A 110 -1.00 9.04 1.73
N VAL A 111 -2.30 8.71 1.76
CA VAL A 111 -3.08 8.56 2.99
C VAL A 111 -3.98 7.33 2.95
N MET A 112 -4.02 6.60 4.07
CA MET A 112 -4.94 5.49 4.29
C MET A 112 -5.70 5.72 5.60
N ASP A 113 -6.97 5.31 5.67
CA ASP A 113 -7.79 5.46 6.89
C ASP A 113 -7.29 4.55 8.02
N ALA A 114 -6.65 5.14 9.03
CA ALA A 114 -6.21 4.45 10.23
C ALA A 114 -7.28 4.41 11.34
N ARG A 115 -8.53 4.83 11.02
CA ARG A 115 -9.68 4.99 11.91
C ARG A 115 -9.49 6.08 12.97
N ARG A 116 -10.62 6.56 13.56
CA ARG A 116 -10.65 7.55 14.64
C ARG A 116 -9.95 8.88 14.28
N MET A 117 -10.21 9.40 13.08
CA MET A 117 -9.63 10.66 12.58
C MET A 117 -8.09 10.64 12.57
N GLN A 118 -7.51 9.49 12.34
CA GLN A 118 -6.08 9.31 12.10
C GLN A 118 -5.85 8.68 10.73
N PHE A 119 -4.71 9.00 10.14
CA PHE A 119 -4.27 8.47 8.85
C PHE A 119 -2.95 7.73 9.00
N TYR A 120 -2.78 6.64 8.27
CA TYR A 120 -1.45 6.25 7.85
C TYR A 120 -1.06 7.18 6.71
N ASN A 121 0.10 7.78 6.82
CA ASN A 121 0.54 8.83 5.90
C ASN A 121 2.03 8.75 5.61
N ALA A 122 2.39 9.09 4.38
CA ALA A 122 3.71 9.54 3.97
C ALA A 122 3.56 10.60 2.87
N LEU A 123 4.50 11.53 2.81
CA LEU A 123 4.58 12.55 1.78
C LEU A 123 5.69 12.19 0.80
N PHE A 124 5.41 12.46 -0.46
CA PHE A 124 6.34 12.23 -1.56
C PHE A 124 6.37 13.43 -2.50
N GLU A 125 7.54 13.74 -3.02
CA GLU A 125 7.70 14.66 -4.14
C GLU A 125 7.88 13.84 -5.42
N MET A 126 7.03 14.13 -6.40
CA MET A 126 7.16 13.60 -7.76
C MET A 126 7.88 14.62 -8.60
N LYS A 127 9.02 14.24 -9.18
CA LYS A 127 9.81 15.12 -10.03
C LYS A 127 10.50 14.34 -11.13
N ASP A 128 10.19 14.69 -12.39
CA ASP A 128 10.80 14.10 -13.60
C ASP A 128 10.75 12.56 -13.60
N GLY A 129 9.58 11.99 -13.26
CA GLY A 129 9.32 10.55 -13.17
C GLY A 129 9.94 9.87 -11.94
N LYS A 130 10.56 10.61 -11.02
CA LYS A 130 11.18 10.07 -9.81
C LYS A 130 10.30 10.31 -8.59
N VAL A 131 10.23 9.29 -7.74
CA VAL A 131 9.52 9.32 -6.47
C VAL A 131 10.52 9.61 -5.35
N ASN A 132 10.47 10.81 -4.79
CA ASN A 132 11.30 11.22 -3.66
C ASN A 132 10.46 11.17 -2.38
N ARG A 133 10.80 10.30 -1.44
CA ARG A 133 10.11 10.24 -0.14
C ARG A 133 10.51 11.42 0.73
N LEU A 134 9.53 12.21 1.19
CA LEU A 134 9.75 13.36 2.08
C LEU A 134 9.59 12.99 3.56
N THR A 135 8.66 12.07 3.89
CA THR A 135 8.43 11.62 5.27
C THR A 135 8.41 10.10 5.39
N PRO A 136 8.80 9.52 6.54
CA PRO A 136 8.61 8.09 6.79
C PRO A 136 7.12 7.75 6.87
N ASP A 137 6.81 6.45 6.72
CA ASP A 137 5.47 5.93 7.00
C ASP A 137 5.13 6.16 8.48
N ARG A 138 3.98 6.77 8.75
CA ARG A 138 3.57 7.16 10.09
C ARG A 138 2.05 7.09 10.28
N ALA A 139 1.64 7.11 11.54
CA ALA A 139 0.25 7.38 11.92
C ALA A 139 0.17 8.83 12.41
N ILE A 140 -0.71 9.64 11.82
CA ILE A 140 -0.82 11.08 12.09
C ILE A 140 -2.30 11.48 12.26
N SER A 141 -2.59 12.49 13.09
CA SER A 141 -3.92 13.06 13.21
C SER A 141 -4.27 13.95 12.01
N LEU A 142 -5.56 14.17 11.76
CA LEU A 142 -6.00 15.14 10.74
C LEU A 142 -5.42 16.53 11.02
N GLU A 143 -5.44 16.97 12.27
CA GLU A 143 -4.97 18.31 12.67
C GLU A 143 -3.47 18.50 12.37
N ASP A 144 -2.64 17.53 12.77
CA ASP A 144 -1.20 17.62 12.56
C ASP A 144 -0.84 17.49 11.07
N LEU A 145 -1.57 16.64 10.32
CA LEU A 145 -1.39 16.52 8.89
C LEU A 145 -1.73 17.82 8.16
N GLN A 146 -2.82 18.49 8.51
CA GLN A 146 -3.18 19.80 7.93
C GLN A 146 -2.10 20.84 8.16
N LYS A 147 -1.60 20.99 9.40
CA LYS A 147 -0.52 21.93 9.72
C LYS A 147 0.73 21.70 8.84
N GLU A 148 1.04 20.44 8.56
CA GLU A 148 2.19 20.12 7.73
C GLU A 148 1.93 20.39 6.24
N LEU A 149 0.68 20.23 5.77
CA LEU A 149 0.32 20.46 4.37
C LEU A 149 0.14 21.94 4.01
N GLU A 150 -0.02 22.84 4.98
CA GLU A 150 -0.14 24.28 4.78
C GLU A 150 1.06 24.90 4.06
N GLN A 151 2.26 24.30 4.19
CA GLN A 151 3.48 24.83 3.59
C GLN A 151 3.60 24.61 2.08
N TYR A 152 2.75 23.78 1.49
CA TYR A 152 2.79 23.44 0.06
C TYR A 152 1.72 24.21 -0.73
N ASP A 153 2.07 24.68 -1.92
CA ASP A 153 1.12 25.42 -2.78
C ASP A 153 0.02 24.49 -3.33
N ARG A 154 0.37 23.24 -3.60
CA ARG A 154 -0.55 22.22 -4.14
C ARG A 154 -0.15 20.83 -3.66
N VAL A 155 -1.15 20.06 -3.21
CA VAL A 155 -1.00 18.69 -2.73
C VAL A 155 -2.06 17.79 -3.36
N ILE A 156 -1.65 16.68 -3.92
CA ILE A 156 -2.56 15.64 -4.41
C ILE A 156 -2.71 14.58 -3.31
N ALA A 157 -3.91 14.41 -2.80
CA ALA A 157 -4.25 13.38 -1.81
C ALA A 157 -4.66 12.08 -2.52
N ALA A 158 -4.00 10.97 -2.20
CA ALA A 158 -4.25 9.65 -2.78
C ALA A 158 -4.23 8.54 -1.71
N GLY A 159 -4.94 7.45 -1.97
CA GLY A 159 -5.21 6.36 -1.05
C GLY A 159 -6.66 6.37 -0.58
N ASP A 160 -7.11 5.28 0.06
CA ASP A 160 -8.49 5.16 0.54
C ASP A 160 -8.84 6.17 1.65
N GLY A 161 -7.85 6.74 2.34
CA GLY A 161 -8.02 7.84 3.30
C GLY A 161 -8.17 9.23 2.67
N ALA A 162 -7.88 9.39 1.36
CA ALA A 162 -7.89 10.70 0.68
C ALA A 162 -9.30 11.32 0.64
N PHE A 163 -10.33 10.50 0.47
CA PHE A 163 -11.72 10.96 0.49
C PHE A 163 -12.07 11.61 1.83
N LEU A 164 -11.70 10.95 2.94
CA LEU A 164 -11.93 11.47 4.29
C LEU A 164 -11.10 12.73 4.55
N LEU A 165 -9.85 12.76 4.10
CA LEU A 165 -8.98 13.94 4.21
C LEU A 165 -9.59 15.13 3.47
N CYS A 166 -9.98 14.97 2.22
CA CYS A 166 -10.59 16.04 1.41
C CYS A 166 -11.96 16.50 1.95
N GLU A 167 -12.76 15.58 2.54
CA GLU A 167 -14.03 15.94 3.17
C GLU A 167 -13.86 16.78 4.45
N LYS A 168 -12.83 16.48 5.24
CA LYS A 168 -12.65 17.05 6.58
C LYS A 168 -11.64 18.19 6.65
N THR A 169 -10.80 18.36 5.63
CA THR A 169 -9.82 19.44 5.61
C THR A 169 -10.47 20.81 5.37
N THR A 170 -9.88 21.84 5.96
CA THR A 170 -10.20 23.25 5.68
C THR A 170 -9.26 23.87 4.65
N LEU A 171 -8.19 23.18 4.27
CA LEU A 171 -7.19 23.63 3.33
C LEU A 171 -7.72 23.60 1.89
N GLN A 172 -7.42 24.66 1.12
CA GLN A 172 -7.85 24.79 -0.27
C GLN A 172 -6.81 24.28 -1.28
N ASN A 173 -5.61 23.97 -0.83
CA ASN A 173 -4.48 23.50 -1.63
C ASN A 173 -4.43 21.97 -1.76
N ILE A 174 -5.40 21.26 -1.20
CA ILE A 174 -5.48 19.79 -1.28
C ILE A 174 -6.51 19.38 -2.32
N GLU A 175 -6.08 18.59 -3.29
CA GLU A 175 -6.89 18.04 -4.36
C GLU A 175 -7.00 16.52 -4.23
N LEU A 176 -8.19 15.96 -4.44
CA LEU A 176 -8.35 14.51 -4.52
C LEU A 176 -7.75 14.01 -5.83
N ALA A 177 -6.97 12.96 -5.75
CA ALA A 177 -6.44 12.28 -6.93
C ALA A 177 -7.54 11.79 -7.88
N PRO A 178 -7.28 11.72 -9.21
CA PRO A 178 -8.20 11.13 -10.18
C PRO A 178 -8.57 9.69 -9.81
N GLU A 179 -9.78 9.25 -10.17
CA GLU A 179 -10.35 7.94 -9.83
C GLU A 179 -9.44 6.76 -10.23
N ASN A 180 -8.76 6.86 -11.36
CA ASN A 180 -7.84 5.84 -11.86
C ASN A 180 -6.48 5.80 -11.14
N LYS A 181 -6.16 6.77 -10.28
CA LYS A 181 -4.89 6.87 -9.53
C LYS A 181 -5.06 6.91 -8.02
N VAL A 182 -6.28 7.17 -7.52
CA VAL A 182 -6.52 7.42 -6.10
C VAL A 182 -6.29 6.19 -5.22
N TYR A 183 -6.56 4.99 -5.71
CA TYR A 183 -6.46 3.77 -4.89
C TYR A 183 -5.08 3.12 -4.95
N GLN A 184 -4.77 2.38 -3.90
CA GLN A 184 -3.64 1.45 -3.85
C GLN A 184 -3.77 0.44 -4.99
N SER A 185 -2.68 0.20 -5.71
CA SER A 185 -2.67 -0.74 -6.83
C SER A 185 -1.41 -1.60 -6.86
N ALA A 186 -1.54 -2.82 -7.35
CA ALA A 186 -0.41 -3.71 -7.56
C ALA A 186 0.56 -3.17 -8.63
N ALA A 187 0.09 -2.36 -9.59
CA ALA A 187 0.98 -1.68 -10.52
C ALA A 187 1.97 -0.76 -9.80
N GLY A 188 1.49 0.06 -8.84
CA GLY A 188 2.36 0.87 -8.01
C GLY A 188 3.32 0.03 -7.14
N VAL A 189 2.87 -1.14 -6.67
CA VAL A 189 3.76 -2.09 -5.95
C VAL A 189 4.86 -2.62 -6.86
N CYS A 190 4.55 -3.01 -8.11
CA CYS A 190 5.54 -3.44 -9.09
C CYS A 190 6.62 -2.39 -9.33
N LEU A 191 6.21 -1.16 -9.63
CA LEU A 191 7.12 -0.04 -9.92
C LEU A 191 7.99 0.29 -8.69
N ALA A 192 7.40 0.35 -7.50
CA ALA A 192 8.13 0.58 -6.27
C ALA A 192 9.12 -0.53 -5.92
N ALA A 193 8.87 -1.76 -6.37
CA ALA A 193 9.71 -2.93 -6.09
C ALA A 193 11.03 -2.94 -6.87
N GLN A 194 11.09 -2.30 -8.05
CA GLN A 194 12.24 -2.38 -8.96
C GLN A 194 13.58 -2.00 -8.32
N ASN A 195 13.57 -1.08 -7.36
CA ASN A 195 14.78 -0.58 -6.70
C ASN A 195 14.94 -1.08 -5.25
N LYS A 196 14.24 -2.16 -4.86
CA LYS A 196 14.27 -2.67 -3.50
C LYS A 196 15.04 -3.99 -3.37
N ASN A 197 15.59 -4.19 -2.19
CA ASN A 197 16.24 -5.45 -1.85
C ASN A 197 15.19 -6.57 -1.71
N THR A 198 15.58 -7.75 -2.17
CA THR A 198 14.80 -8.97 -1.99
C THR A 198 15.05 -9.61 -0.62
N VAL A 199 14.07 -10.36 -0.15
CA VAL A 199 14.15 -11.21 1.04
C VAL A 199 13.63 -12.60 0.72
N SER A 200 13.97 -13.60 1.53
CA SER A 200 13.35 -14.92 1.41
C SER A 200 11.86 -14.88 1.79
N ALA A 201 11.07 -15.82 1.28
CA ALA A 201 9.66 -15.95 1.67
C ALA A 201 9.47 -16.08 3.20
N SER A 202 10.39 -16.76 3.89
CA SER A 202 10.35 -16.90 5.36
C SER A 202 10.56 -15.56 6.08
N ALA A 203 11.44 -14.71 5.57
CA ALA A 203 11.76 -13.40 6.15
C ALA A 203 10.75 -12.29 5.83
N LEU A 204 9.89 -12.49 4.80
CA LEU A 204 8.86 -11.52 4.46
C LEU A 204 7.84 -11.38 5.61
N MET A 205 7.62 -10.18 6.12
CA MET A 205 6.75 -9.91 7.26
C MET A 205 5.85 -8.69 7.03
N PRO A 206 4.62 -8.70 7.59
CA PRO A 206 3.78 -7.50 7.64
C PRO A 206 4.44 -6.39 8.46
N VAL A 207 4.25 -5.15 8.02
CA VAL A 207 4.70 -3.93 8.72
C VAL A 207 3.48 -3.25 9.37
N TYR A 208 3.53 -3.09 10.69
CA TYR A 208 2.45 -2.48 11.46
C TYR A 208 2.91 -1.20 12.13
N LEU A 209 2.29 -0.07 11.79
CA LEU A 209 2.53 1.22 12.46
C LEU A 209 1.71 1.37 13.74
N ARG A 210 0.68 0.54 13.92
CA ARG A 210 -0.18 0.54 15.11
C ARG A 210 -0.44 -0.89 15.56
N GLN A 211 -0.67 -1.07 16.86
CA GLN A 211 -1.14 -2.35 17.40
C GLN A 211 -2.53 -2.68 16.86
N SER A 212 -2.82 -3.96 16.67
CA SER A 212 -4.15 -4.41 16.27
C SER A 212 -5.23 -3.94 17.27
N GLN A 213 -6.47 -3.86 16.80
CA GLN A 213 -7.59 -3.50 17.69
C GLN A 213 -7.70 -4.49 18.87
N ALA A 214 -7.53 -5.79 18.60
CA ALA A 214 -7.58 -6.84 19.61
C ALA A 214 -6.49 -6.68 20.70
N GLU A 215 -5.25 -6.33 20.30
CA GLU A 215 -4.16 -6.08 21.26
C GLU A 215 -4.43 -4.83 22.13
N ARG A 216 -5.00 -3.77 21.52
CA ARG A 216 -5.37 -2.55 22.25
C ARG A 216 -6.49 -2.81 23.27
N GLU A 217 -7.53 -3.55 22.87
CA GLU A 217 -8.63 -3.94 23.75
C GLU A 217 -8.15 -4.85 24.88
N LEU A 218 -7.24 -5.77 24.59
CA LEU A 218 -6.64 -6.64 25.60
C LEU A 218 -5.82 -5.84 26.63
N LYS A 219 -5.07 -4.83 26.19
CA LYS A 219 -4.33 -3.94 27.10
C LYS A 219 -5.27 -3.13 28.00
N LEU A 220 -6.34 -2.58 27.45
CA LEU A 220 -7.35 -1.85 28.21
C LEU A 220 -8.03 -2.74 29.26
N LYS A 221 -8.40 -3.98 28.90
CA LYS A 221 -8.97 -4.96 29.84
C LYS A 221 -7.99 -5.39 30.95
N LYS A 222 -6.68 -5.41 30.65
CA LYS A 222 -5.65 -5.73 31.66
C LYS A 222 -5.36 -4.55 32.59
N SER A 223 -5.43 -3.30 32.12
CA SER A 223 -5.27 -2.12 32.98
C SER A 223 -6.45 -1.95 33.94
N SER A 224 -7.69 -2.11 33.46
CA SER A 224 -8.90 -2.02 34.31
C SER A 224 -9.01 -3.15 35.35
N LYS A 225 -8.32 -4.30 35.18
CA LYS A 225 -8.26 -5.38 36.18
C LYS A 225 -7.14 -5.20 37.21
N LYS A 226 -6.24 -4.22 37.04
CA LYS A 226 -5.17 -3.93 38.01
C LYS A 226 -5.56 -2.80 38.97
N GLU A 227 -6.66 -2.07 38.70
CA GLU A 227 -7.16 -0.98 39.54
C GLU A 227 -8.32 -1.42 40.45
N ASN A 228 -8.74 -2.69 40.40
CA ASN A 228 -9.66 -3.35 41.31
C ASN A 228 -8.93 -4.47 42.08
#